data_10af63d57069448d47454ad0109bea97
#
_entry.id   10af63d57069448d47454ad0109bea97
#
_cell.length_a   1.000
_cell.length_b   1.000
_cell.length_c   1.000
_cell.angle_alpha   90.00
_cell.angle_beta   90.00
_cell.angle_gamma   90.00
#
_symmetry.space_group_name_H-M   'P 1'
#
loop_
_entity.id
_entity.type
_entity.pdbx_description
1 polymer ?
#
loop_
_entity_poly.entity_id
_entity_poly.type
_entity_poly.pdbx_seq_one_letter_code
_entity_poly.pdbx_strand_id
1 'polypeptide(L)'
;KTKEELFFDNTKLIPDWGNYEPERLKVFLGESSREDVAAGAQKRLEEVLSELVANAVEKTGLKKVVLSGGVFANVLLNQKIKQLPKVEDLYVFPAMSDGGLALGSALYFLSKLKIKEGVKLLPKSFGMVYFGPSYSDKEIETDLVRNKMVYKKITEPAKEIAKLIYDNKIVAFYTGRMEYGPRALGNRSIIYAPIDPTANDWLNKKLNRSEFMPFAPVTTIEQIKENYIGITDDPLVAKYMTVTYNCTEKMKKEAPACVHLDGTARPQVIKREDNPYYYDIINEYYKLSGIPTLINTSFNMHEEPIVASPEDAIRAFLDSGIDYLVMDDFLCGIDDNKHLVK
;
A
#
# COMPACT_ATOMS: atom_id res chain seq x y z
N LYS A 1 36.91 -14.57 -3.53
CA LYS A 1 35.62 -15.04 -4.07
C LYS A 1 34.94 -13.89 -4.71
N THR A 2 34.48 -14.04 -5.95
CA THR A 2 33.75 -13.02 -6.69
C THR A 2 32.33 -12.85 -6.09
N LYS A 3 31.66 -11.73 -6.33
CA LYS A 3 30.27 -11.52 -5.89
C LYS A 3 29.32 -12.62 -6.38
N GLU A 4 29.60 -13.20 -7.54
CA GLU A 4 28.85 -14.29 -8.16
C GLU A 4 28.93 -15.59 -7.34
N GLU A 5 30.08 -15.91 -6.76
CA GLU A 5 30.24 -17.09 -5.88
C GLU A 5 29.52 -16.93 -4.52
N LEU A 6 29.09 -15.72 -4.17
CA LEU A 6 28.43 -15.46 -2.89
C LEU A 6 26.95 -15.82 -2.90
N PHE A 7 26.25 -15.69 -4.02
CA PHE A 7 24.79 -15.69 -4.06
C PHE A 7 24.16 -16.63 -5.08
N PHE A 8 24.84 -16.99 -6.18
CA PHE A 8 24.31 -17.86 -7.22
C PHE A 8 25.29 -18.97 -7.60
N ASP A 9 24.91 -20.22 -7.39
CA ASP A 9 25.61 -21.37 -7.92
C ASP A 9 24.98 -21.89 -9.23
N ASN A 10 24.09 -21.13 -9.83
CA ASN A 10 23.33 -21.56 -11.02
C ASN A 10 23.45 -20.55 -12.16
N THR A 11 24.65 -20.39 -12.70
CA THR A 11 24.91 -19.62 -13.93
C THR A 11 24.28 -20.25 -15.20
N LYS A 12 23.62 -21.40 -15.07
CA LYS A 12 23.09 -22.15 -16.23
C LYS A 12 21.67 -21.76 -16.67
N LEU A 13 20.99 -20.85 -15.98
CA LEU A 13 19.56 -20.60 -16.21
C LEU A 13 19.23 -19.25 -16.83
N ILE A 14 20.20 -18.39 -17.10
CA ILE A 14 19.93 -17.12 -17.78
C ILE A 14 20.86 -17.02 -18.99
N PRO A 15 20.37 -17.36 -20.18
CA PRO A 15 21.11 -17.04 -21.39
C PRO A 15 21.16 -15.51 -21.49
N ASP A 16 22.38 -14.98 -21.53
CA ASP A 16 22.79 -13.67 -21.97
C ASP A 16 21.67 -12.62 -22.14
N TRP A 17 21.32 -11.92 -21.07
CA TRP A 17 20.32 -10.85 -21.07
C TRP A 17 20.68 -9.69 -22.02
N GLY A 18 21.92 -9.65 -22.52
CA GLY A 18 22.36 -8.68 -23.50
C GLY A 18 21.69 -8.84 -24.88
N ASN A 19 21.10 -10.02 -25.15
CA ASN A 19 20.42 -10.33 -26.41
C ASN A 19 18.96 -10.72 -26.15
N TYR A 20 18.16 -9.81 -25.57
CA TYR A 20 16.72 -9.99 -25.45
C TYR A 20 16.10 -10.07 -26.85
N GLU A 21 15.78 -11.29 -27.28
CA GLU A 21 15.07 -11.55 -28.53
C GLU A 21 13.62 -11.92 -28.23
N PRO A 22 12.66 -11.01 -28.45
CA PRO A 22 11.23 -11.29 -28.23
C PRO A 22 10.74 -12.56 -28.96
N GLU A 23 11.32 -12.85 -30.12
CA GLU A 23 10.96 -14.02 -30.93
C GLU A 23 11.38 -15.34 -30.24
N ARG A 24 12.54 -15.38 -29.60
CA ARG A 24 12.96 -16.56 -28.82
C ARG A 24 12.02 -16.80 -27.64
N LEU A 25 11.59 -15.72 -26.98
CA LEU A 25 10.63 -15.83 -25.88
C LEU A 25 9.30 -16.38 -26.39
N LYS A 26 8.79 -15.91 -27.53
CA LYS A 26 7.57 -16.43 -28.16
C LYS A 26 7.68 -17.92 -28.48
N VAL A 27 8.80 -18.35 -29.05
CA VAL A 27 9.06 -19.77 -29.36
C VAL A 27 9.10 -20.59 -28.06
N PHE A 28 9.75 -20.08 -26.99
CA PHE A 28 9.84 -20.76 -25.71
C PHE A 28 8.47 -20.88 -25.02
N LEU A 29 7.64 -19.83 -25.09
CA LEU A 29 6.31 -19.81 -24.47
C LEU A 29 5.31 -20.67 -25.25
N GLY A 30 5.53 -20.90 -26.56
CA GLY A 30 4.67 -21.73 -27.39
C GLY A 30 3.21 -21.28 -27.35
N GLU A 31 2.31 -22.24 -27.10
CA GLU A 31 0.86 -22.02 -26.97
C GLU A 31 0.40 -21.75 -25.50
N SER A 32 1.33 -21.44 -24.60
CA SER A 32 0.99 -21.17 -23.20
C SER A 32 0.02 -19.99 -23.08
N SER A 33 -0.97 -20.11 -22.19
CA SER A 33 -1.88 -19.00 -21.92
C SER A 33 -1.14 -17.83 -21.27
N ARG A 34 -1.68 -16.62 -21.38
CA ARG A 34 -1.13 -15.44 -20.73
C ARG A 34 -1.05 -15.62 -19.20
N GLU A 35 -2.04 -16.27 -18.64
CA GLU A 35 -2.18 -16.58 -17.22
C GLU A 35 -1.09 -17.56 -16.76
N ASP A 36 -0.84 -18.63 -17.53
CA ASP A 36 0.21 -19.60 -17.22
C ASP A 36 1.60 -18.98 -17.27
N VAL A 37 1.85 -18.12 -18.26
CA VAL A 37 3.11 -17.38 -18.37
C VAL A 37 3.31 -16.46 -17.16
N ALA A 38 2.28 -15.71 -16.77
CA ALA A 38 2.34 -14.82 -15.62
C ALA A 38 2.58 -15.62 -14.31
N ALA A 39 1.85 -16.71 -14.13
CA ALA A 39 2.00 -17.58 -12.95
C ALA A 39 3.39 -18.23 -12.91
N GLY A 40 3.90 -18.69 -14.05
CA GLY A 40 5.25 -19.26 -14.16
C GLY A 40 6.35 -18.24 -13.83
N ALA A 41 6.23 -17.02 -14.34
CA ALA A 41 7.14 -15.92 -14.05
C ALA A 41 7.14 -15.54 -12.55
N GLN A 42 5.94 -15.40 -11.96
CA GLN A 42 5.79 -15.13 -10.53
C GLN A 42 6.43 -16.23 -9.68
N LYS A 43 6.12 -17.49 -9.98
CA LYS A 43 6.67 -18.64 -9.26
C LYS A 43 8.21 -18.66 -9.34
N ARG A 44 8.76 -18.44 -10.53
CA ARG A 44 10.22 -18.44 -10.72
C ARG A 44 10.88 -17.30 -9.96
N LEU A 45 10.28 -16.12 -9.96
CA LEU A 45 10.76 -14.98 -9.17
C LEU A 45 10.79 -15.31 -7.67
N GLU A 46 9.72 -15.91 -7.14
CA GLU A 46 9.63 -16.33 -5.73
C GLU A 46 10.71 -17.36 -5.37
N GLU A 47 10.93 -18.37 -6.21
CA GLU A 47 11.95 -19.40 -6.00
C GLU A 47 13.36 -18.79 -5.94
N VAL A 48 13.73 -18.02 -6.97
CA VAL A 48 15.09 -17.46 -7.08
C VAL A 48 15.40 -16.49 -5.96
N LEU A 49 14.51 -15.58 -5.64
CA LEU A 49 14.78 -14.57 -4.61
C LEU A 49 14.65 -15.12 -3.19
N SER A 50 13.79 -16.11 -2.97
CA SER A 50 13.73 -16.81 -1.68
C SER A 50 15.01 -17.61 -1.43
N GLU A 51 15.53 -18.30 -2.45
CA GLU A 51 16.81 -19.01 -2.36
C GLU A 51 17.98 -18.04 -2.11
N LEU A 52 18.03 -16.92 -2.82
CA LEU A 52 19.03 -15.88 -2.63
C LEU A 52 19.07 -15.40 -1.17
N VAL A 53 17.89 -15.08 -0.62
CA VAL A 53 17.78 -14.60 0.78
C VAL A 53 18.15 -15.72 1.76
N ALA A 54 17.66 -16.95 1.55
CA ALA A 54 18.01 -18.10 2.40
C ALA A 54 19.52 -18.32 2.46
N ASN A 55 20.21 -18.29 1.31
CA ASN A 55 21.65 -18.41 1.21
C ASN A 55 22.39 -17.27 1.92
N ALA A 56 21.89 -16.03 1.79
CA ALA A 56 22.46 -14.88 2.47
C ALA A 56 22.34 -15.00 3.99
N VAL A 57 21.17 -15.39 4.49
CA VAL A 57 20.90 -15.62 5.92
C VAL A 57 21.81 -16.75 6.46
N GLU A 58 21.95 -17.83 5.72
CA GLU A 58 22.81 -18.95 6.12
C GLU A 58 24.28 -18.55 6.19
N LYS A 59 24.80 -17.86 5.18
CA LYS A 59 26.21 -17.42 5.14
C LYS A 59 26.56 -16.38 6.19
N THR A 60 25.63 -15.48 6.49
CA THR A 60 25.90 -14.37 7.42
C THR A 60 25.51 -14.66 8.86
N GLY A 61 24.61 -15.62 9.09
CA GLY A 61 23.99 -15.86 10.38
C GLY A 61 23.00 -14.76 10.82
N LEU A 62 22.79 -13.73 9.98
CA LEU A 62 21.87 -12.62 10.27
C LEU A 62 20.46 -13.01 9.86
N LYS A 63 19.52 -12.96 10.80
CA LYS A 63 18.15 -13.43 10.61
C LYS A 63 17.12 -12.31 10.40
N LYS A 64 17.53 -11.06 10.61
CA LYS A 64 16.73 -9.87 10.32
C LYS A 64 17.09 -9.36 8.94
N VAL A 65 16.12 -9.35 8.04
CA VAL A 65 16.29 -9.07 6.62
C VAL A 65 15.69 -7.71 6.27
N VAL A 66 16.43 -6.91 5.52
CA VAL A 66 15.95 -5.64 4.96
C VAL A 66 15.99 -5.74 3.44
N LEU A 67 14.87 -5.42 2.79
CA LEU A 67 14.72 -5.47 1.34
C LEU A 67 14.49 -4.06 0.78
N SER A 68 15.16 -3.76 -0.33
CA SER A 68 14.98 -2.55 -1.12
C SER A 68 15.27 -2.87 -2.59
N GLY A 69 14.56 -2.20 -3.49
CA GLY A 69 14.56 -2.44 -4.93
C GLY A 69 13.13 -2.62 -5.44
N GLY A 70 12.85 -2.19 -6.68
CA GLY A 70 11.50 -2.23 -7.27
C GLY A 70 10.87 -3.62 -7.28
N VAL A 71 11.66 -4.70 -7.34
CA VAL A 71 11.18 -6.08 -7.28
C VAL A 71 10.43 -6.39 -5.98
N PHE A 72 10.77 -5.73 -4.88
CA PHE A 72 10.10 -5.91 -3.59
C PHE A 72 8.80 -5.11 -3.43
N ALA A 73 8.30 -4.50 -4.51
CA ALA A 73 6.89 -4.12 -4.63
C ALA A 73 5.97 -5.37 -4.73
N ASN A 74 6.56 -6.52 -5.06
CA ASN A 74 5.89 -7.82 -5.12
C ASN A 74 5.66 -8.38 -3.69
N VAL A 75 4.46 -8.18 -3.20
CA VAL A 75 4.07 -8.49 -1.81
C VAL A 75 3.94 -10.00 -1.53
N LEU A 76 3.66 -10.82 -2.56
CA LEU A 76 3.64 -12.28 -2.45
C LEU A 76 5.06 -12.83 -2.28
N LEU A 77 6.01 -12.32 -3.07
CA LEU A 77 7.43 -12.62 -2.89
C LEU A 77 7.88 -12.28 -1.45
N ASN A 78 7.52 -11.11 -0.96
CA ASN A 78 7.89 -10.67 0.37
C ASN A 78 7.28 -11.58 1.46
N GLN A 79 6.07 -12.09 1.25
CA GLN A 79 5.46 -13.10 2.14
C GLN A 79 6.28 -14.39 2.14
N LYS A 80 6.69 -14.90 0.97
CA LYS A 80 7.53 -16.10 0.86
C LYS A 80 8.86 -15.94 1.59
N ILE A 81 9.52 -14.80 1.41
CA ILE A 81 10.76 -14.49 2.11
C ILE A 81 10.54 -14.44 3.63
N LYS A 82 9.47 -13.78 4.09
CA LYS A 82 9.12 -13.70 5.52
C LYS A 82 8.86 -15.08 6.14
N GLN A 83 8.35 -16.03 5.36
CA GLN A 83 8.04 -17.40 5.80
C GLN A 83 9.26 -18.34 5.80
N LEU A 84 10.43 -17.90 5.33
CA LEU A 84 11.63 -18.73 5.37
C LEU A 84 12.02 -19.08 6.82
N PRO A 85 12.35 -20.35 7.12
CA PRO A 85 12.54 -20.83 8.50
C PRO A 85 13.61 -20.09 9.32
N LYS A 86 14.60 -19.51 8.64
CA LYS A 86 15.72 -18.79 9.27
C LYS A 86 15.52 -17.27 9.30
N VAL A 87 14.44 -16.74 8.74
CA VAL A 87 14.08 -15.31 8.77
C VAL A 87 13.23 -15.05 10.01
N GLU A 88 13.78 -14.32 10.96
CA GLU A 88 13.09 -13.92 12.20
C GLU A 88 12.26 -12.65 12.01
N ASP A 89 12.80 -11.70 11.22
CA ASP A 89 12.14 -10.42 10.97
C ASP A 89 12.45 -9.92 9.56
N LEU A 90 11.50 -9.21 8.99
CA LEU A 90 11.57 -8.64 7.65
C LEU A 90 11.16 -7.18 7.65
N TYR A 91 11.95 -6.34 7.02
CA TYR A 91 11.59 -4.98 6.71
C TYR A 91 11.71 -4.70 5.22
N VAL A 92 10.66 -4.14 4.63
CA VAL A 92 10.68 -3.64 3.26
C VAL A 92 10.45 -2.14 3.31
N PHE A 93 11.38 -1.37 2.76
CA PHE A 93 11.26 0.08 2.77
C PHE A 93 10.00 0.52 1.98
N PRO A 94 9.13 1.41 2.51
CA PRO A 94 7.88 1.79 1.86
C PRO A 94 8.04 2.32 0.44
N ALA A 95 9.04 3.16 0.19
CA ALA A 95 9.43 3.61 -1.15
C ALA A 95 10.55 2.73 -1.71
N MET A 96 10.29 1.41 -1.88
CA MET A 96 11.29 0.39 -2.16
C MET A 96 12.00 0.53 -3.51
N SER A 97 11.42 1.25 -4.48
CA SER A 97 12.00 1.46 -5.82
C SER A 97 12.81 2.77 -5.91
N ASP A 98 12.99 3.29 -7.10
CA ASP A 98 13.82 4.47 -7.40
C ASP A 98 13.47 5.70 -6.57
N GLY A 99 12.18 5.89 -6.22
CA GLY A 99 11.75 6.95 -5.32
C GLY A 99 12.45 6.96 -3.95
N GLY A 100 12.88 5.80 -3.47
CA GLY A 100 13.62 5.67 -2.20
C GLY A 100 15.09 6.06 -2.27
N LEU A 101 15.67 6.16 -3.46
CA LEU A 101 17.11 6.43 -3.64
C LEU A 101 17.52 7.82 -3.11
N ALA A 102 16.64 8.81 -3.24
CA ALA A 102 16.91 10.17 -2.73
C ALA A 102 17.12 10.17 -1.22
N LEU A 103 16.17 9.57 -0.47
CA LEU A 103 16.30 9.44 0.99
C LEU A 103 17.47 8.52 1.38
N GLY A 104 17.63 7.40 0.67
CA GLY A 104 18.72 6.45 0.90
C GLY A 104 20.09 7.10 0.75
N SER A 105 20.28 7.91 -0.29
CA SER A 105 21.53 8.66 -0.53
C SER A 105 21.81 9.69 0.57
N ALA A 106 20.80 10.44 1.00
CA ALA A 106 20.94 11.42 2.08
C ALA A 106 21.29 10.75 3.41
N LEU A 107 20.63 9.66 3.75
CA LEU A 107 20.92 8.89 4.97
C LEU A 107 22.29 8.23 4.94
N TYR A 108 22.70 7.69 3.78
CA TYR A 108 24.03 7.13 3.61
C TYR A 108 25.11 8.20 3.83
N PHE A 109 24.98 9.37 3.19
CA PHE A 109 25.90 10.47 3.37
C PHE A 109 25.97 10.94 4.83
N LEU A 110 24.81 11.15 5.46
CA LEU A 110 24.73 11.53 6.87
C LEU A 110 25.41 10.49 7.78
N SER A 111 25.19 9.19 7.51
CA SER A 111 25.82 8.12 8.27
C SER A 111 27.35 8.16 8.18
N LYS A 112 27.90 8.43 7.00
CA LYS A 112 29.34 8.57 6.78
C LYS A 112 29.93 9.76 7.54
N LEU A 113 29.23 10.90 7.53
CA LEU A 113 29.65 12.07 8.30
C LEU A 113 29.66 11.77 9.80
N LYS A 114 28.59 11.21 10.33
CA LYS A 114 28.49 10.88 11.76
C LYS A 114 29.52 9.88 12.22
N ILE A 115 29.80 8.84 11.44
CA ILE A 115 30.88 7.87 11.74
C ILE A 115 32.24 8.57 11.76
N LYS A 116 32.50 9.49 10.83
CA LYS A 116 33.73 10.27 10.75
C LYS A 116 33.92 11.19 11.97
N GLU A 117 32.81 11.70 12.53
CA GLU A 117 32.76 12.50 13.76
C GLU A 117 32.84 11.63 15.04
N GLY A 118 32.97 10.30 14.93
CA GLY A 118 32.99 9.37 16.07
C GLY A 118 31.61 9.15 16.72
N VAL A 119 30.52 9.57 16.07
CA VAL A 119 29.17 9.43 16.58
C VAL A 119 28.64 8.03 16.29
N LYS A 120 28.24 7.30 17.34
CA LYS A 120 27.57 6.01 17.19
C LYS A 120 26.16 6.22 16.64
N LEU A 121 25.91 5.63 15.47
CA LEU A 121 24.57 5.63 14.89
C LEU A 121 23.68 4.67 15.69
N LEU A 122 22.57 5.19 16.20
CA LEU A 122 21.53 4.37 16.81
C LEU A 122 20.41 4.18 15.79
N PRO A 123 19.88 2.95 15.67
CA PRO A 123 18.69 2.70 14.85
C PRO A 123 17.55 3.60 15.31
N LYS A 124 16.89 4.26 14.36
CA LYS A 124 15.70 5.08 14.62
C LYS A 124 14.58 4.66 13.67
N SER A 125 13.43 4.36 14.21
CA SER A 125 12.23 4.16 13.40
C SER A 125 11.78 5.47 12.78
N PHE A 126 11.38 5.45 11.52
CA PHE A 126 10.77 6.60 10.86
C PHE A 126 9.31 6.84 11.27
N GLY A 127 8.69 5.92 12.02
CA GLY A 127 7.25 5.95 12.23
C GLY A 127 6.50 5.78 10.91
N MET A 128 5.41 6.54 10.73
CA MET A 128 4.76 6.62 9.41
C MET A 128 5.57 7.53 8.48
N VAL A 129 5.55 7.16 7.20
CA VAL A 129 6.32 7.86 6.15
C VAL A 129 5.52 9.02 5.54
N TYR A 130 4.94 9.86 6.35
CA TYR A 130 4.20 11.06 5.92
C TYR A 130 5.18 12.23 5.67
N PHE A 131 5.97 12.13 4.61
CA PHE A 131 7.04 13.10 4.31
C PHE A 131 6.68 14.07 3.18
N GLY A 132 5.56 13.84 2.52
CA GLY A 132 5.10 14.66 1.40
C GLY A 132 4.50 16.01 1.85
N PRO A 133 3.90 16.77 0.91
CA PRO A 133 3.30 18.06 1.19
C PRO A 133 2.08 17.94 2.13
N SER A 134 1.81 19.05 2.82
CA SER A 134 0.58 19.28 3.58
C SER A 134 0.06 20.67 3.29
N TYR A 135 -1.22 20.88 3.48
CA TYR A 135 -1.89 22.15 3.23
C TYR A 135 -2.72 22.53 4.44
N SER A 136 -2.78 23.82 4.73
CA SER A 136 -3.60 24.34 5.83
C SER A 136 -5.07 24.41 5.43
N ASP A 137 -5.97 24.46 6.42
CA ASP A 137 -7.41 24.67 6.19
C ASP A 137 -7.70 25.84 5.26
N LYS A 138 -6.94 26.94 5.40
CA LYS A 138 -7.10 28.13 4.57
C LYS A 138 -6.74 27.86 3.10
N GLU A 139 -5.71 27.06 2.83
CA GLU A 139 -5.31 26.70 1.46
C GLU A 139 -6.36 25.74 0.86
N ILE A 140 -6.82 24.75 1.64
CA ILE A 140 -7.89 23.84 1.23
C ILE A 140 -9.16 24.63 0.90
N GLU A 141 -9.61 25.52 1.79
CA GLU A 141 -10.82 26.31 1.60
C GLU A 141 -10.69 27.26 0.39
N THR A 142 -9.50 27.83 0.19
CA THR A 142 -9.21 28.69 -0.99
C THR A 142 -9.40 27.91 -2.28
N ASP A 143 -8.91 26.66 -2.35
CA ASP A 143 -9.05 25.81 -3.53
C ASP A 143 -10.50 25.34 -3.74
N LEU A 144 -11.22 25.03 -2.66
CA LEU A 144 -12.66 24.72 -2.73
C LEU A 144 -13.47 25.89 -3.32
N VAL A 145 -13.25 27.10 -2.84
CA VAL A 145 -13.93 28.31 -3.32
C VAL A 145 -13.56 28.61 -4.77
N ARG A 146 -12.25 28.53 -5.11
CA ARG A 146 -11.76 28.75 -6.48
C ARG A 146 -12.42 27.81 -7.49
N ASN A 147 -12.61 26.54 -7.11
CA ASN A 147 -13.25 25.53 -7.93
C ASN A 147 -14.77 25.53 -7.81
N LYS A 148 -15.37 26.50 -7.11
CA LYS A 148 -16.82 26.64 -6.89
C LYS A 148 -17.47 25.41 -6.25
N MET A 149 -16.73 24.69 -5.44
CA MET A 149 -17.22 23.52 -4.72
C MET A 149 -18.24 23.92 -3.64
N VAL A 150 -19.31 23.14 -3.57
CA VAL A 150 -20.24 23.18 -2.43
C VAL A 150 -19.68 22.26 -1.35
N TYR A 151 -19.46 22.80 -0.17
CA TYR A 151 -18.90 22.07 0.97
C TYR A 151 -19.53 22.48 2.30
N LYS A 152 -19.37 21.64 3.32
CA LYS A 152 -19.66 21.96 4.72
C LYS A 152 -18.49 21.61 5.60
N LYS A 153 -18.30 22.32 6.72
CA LYS A 153 -17.41 21.89 7.80
C LYS A 153 -18.12 20.89 8.71
N ILE A 154 -17.42 19.82 9.05
CA ILE A 154 -17.90 18.77 9.95
C ILE A 154 -17.20 18.88 11.29
N THR A 155 -17.95 18.69 12.39
CA THR A 155 -17.45 18.88 13.76
C THR A 155 -17.00 17.59 14.45
N GLU A 156 -17.54 16.44 14.02
CA GLU A 156 -17.16 15.11 14.47
C GLU A 156 -16.74 14.23 13.27
N PRO A 157 -15.63 14.60 12.59
CA PRO A 157 -15.34 14.08 11.27
C PRO A 157 -15.20 12.54 11.25
N ALA A 158 -14.54 11.94 12.25
CA ALA A 158 -14.40 10.49 12.29
C ALA A 158 -15.74 9.75 12.34
N LYS A 159 -16.71 10.26 13.10
CA LYS A 159 -18.05 9.67 13.19
C LYS A 159 -18.85 9.88 11.91
N GLU A 160 -18.82 11.09 11.34
CA GLU A 160 -19.54 11.37 10.10
C GLU A 160 -18.99 10.51 8.94
N ILE A 161 -17.67 10.41 8.79
CA ILE A 161 -17.05 9.58 7.76
C ILE A 161 -17.40 8.10 7.97
N ALA A 162 -17.28 7.59 9.19
CA ALA A 162 -17.63 6.21 9.52
C ALA A 162 -19.10 5.91 9.21
N LYS A 163 -20.00 6.86 9.49
CA LYS A 163 -21.42 6.73 9.15
C LYS A 163 -21.66 6.68 7.63
N LEU A 164 -20.99 7.53 6.86
CA LEU A 164 -21.06 7.49 5.40
C LEU A 164 -20.62 6.13 4.86
N ILE A 165 -19.50 5.59 5.35
CA ILE A 165 -18.99 4.28 4.95
C ILE A 165 -19.96 3.17 5.36
N TYR A 166 -20.54 3.24 6.57
CA TYR A 166 -21.56 2.30 7.03
C TYR A 166 -22.82 2.32 6.16
N ASP A 167 -23.18 3.49 5.63
CA ASP A 167 -24.27 3.66 4.67
C ASP A 167 -23.84 3.34 3.22
N ASN A 168 -22.76 2.58 3.04
CA ASN A 168 -22.22 2.15 1.74
C ASN A 168 -21.86 3.31 0.80
N LYS A 169 -21.34 4.42 1.35
CA LYS A 169 -20.81 5.55 0.58
C LYS A 169 -19.30 5.42 0.43
N ILE A 170 -18.80 5.75 -0.76
CA ILE A 170 -17.38 5.81 -1.05
C ILE A 170 -16.87 7.18 -0.64
N VAL A 171 -15.80 7.20 0.15
CA VAL A 171 -15.20 8.46 0.61
C VAL A 171 -13.77 8.58 0.08
N ALA A 172 -13.51 9.61 -0.72
CA ALA A 172 -12.17 10.07 -1.01
C ALA A 172 -11.67 10.88 0.19
N PHE A 173 -10.59 10.42 0.81
CA PHE A 173 -10.07 10.96 2.06
C PHE A 173 -8.69 11.58 1.86
N TYR A 174 -8.61 12.87 2.16
CA TYR A 174 -7.43 13.71 2.01
C TYR A 174 -7.17 14.45 3.32
N THR A 175 -6.01 14.21 3.96
CA THR A 175 -5.68 14.85 5.24
C THR A 175 -4.17 14.97 5.42
N GLY A 176 -3.74 15.90 6.26
CA GLY A 176 -2.37 16.04 6.73
C GLY A 176 -1.29 15.94 5.66
N ARG A 177 -0.13 15.40 6.00
CA ARG A 177 1.00 15.21 5.08
C ARG A 177 0.84 13.97 4.21
N MET A 178 1.10 14.12 2.91
CA MET A 178 1.08 13.01 1.97
C MET A 178 2.08 11.91 2.33
N GLU A 179 1.74 10.68 2.01
CA GLU A 179 2.59 9.50 2.13
C GLU A 179 3.80 9.57 1.19
N TYR A 180 4.93 9.00 1.62
CA TYR A 180 6.11 8.79 0.80
C TYR A 180 6.21 7.33 0.34
N GLY A 181 6.07 7.10 -0.96
CA GLY A 181 6.07 5.78 -1.56
C GLY A 181 4.82 5.51 -2.42
N PRO A 182 4.71 4.32 -3.02
CA PRO A 182 3.69 4.01 -4.01
C PRO A 182 2.33 3.63 -3.41
N ARG A 183 2.18 3.61 -2.08
CA ARG A 183 0.98 3.14 -1.39
C ARG A 183 0.29 4.27 -0.65
N ALA A 184 -1.03 4.34 -0.78
CA ALA A 184 -1.85 5.18 0.09
C ALA A 184 -1.89 4.57 1.51
N LEU A 185 -1.55 5.36 2.50
CA LEU A 185 -1.44 4.92 3.90
C LEU A 185 -2.41 5.68 4.82
N GLY A 186 -3.48 6.23 4.28
CA GLY A 186 -4.55 6.86 5.02
C GLY A 186 -4.61 8.39 4.94
N ASN A 187 -3.70 9.05 4.21
CA ASN A 187 -3.75 10.51 4.05
C ASN A 187 -4.16 10.94 2.63
N ARG A 188 -4.04 10.04 1.66
CA ARG A 188 -4.47 10.21 0.25
C ARG A 188 -5.15 8.93 -0.20
N SER A 189 -6.27 8.60 0.41
CA SER A 189 -6.92 7.31 0.30
C SER A 189 -8.36 7.42 -0.21
N ILE A 190 -8.83 6.41 -0.91
CA ILE A 190 -10.25 6.13 -1.08
C ILE A 190 -10.58 5.01 -0.11
N ILE A 191 -11.60 5.24 0.72
CA ILE A 191 -12.04 4.32 1.76
C ILE A 191 -13.49 3.91 1.55
N TYR A 192 -13.79 2.63 1.83
CA TYR A 192 -15.10 2.05 1.62
C TYR A 192 -15.33 0.82 2.52
N ALA A 193 -16.59 0.43 2.68
CA ALA A 193 -16.97 -0.79 3.41
C ALA A 193 -16.46 -2.04 2.69
N PRO A 194 -15.95 -3.06 3.41
CA PRO A 194 -15.32 -4.24 2.80
C PRO A 194 -16.28 -5.39 2.51
N ILE A 195 -17.59 -5.20 2.73
CA ILE A 195 -18.61 -6.27 2.76
C ILE A 195 -19.08 -6.75 1.39
N ASP A 196 -18.98 -5.92 0.35
CA ASP A 196 -19.40 -6.26 -1.00
C ASP A 196 -18.26 -6.93 -1.77
N PRO A 197 -18.33 -8.26 -2.06
CA PRO A 197 -17.27 -8.95 -2.78
C PRO A 197 -17.08 -8.46 -4.22
N THR A 198 -18.07 -7.75 -4.79
CA THR A 198 -17.99 -7.19 -6.14
C THR A 198 -17.39 -5.78 -6.17
N ALA A 199 -17.05 -5.22 -5.00
CA ALA A 199 -16.52 -3.87 -4.89
C ALA A 199 -15.27 -3.64 -5.75
N ASN A 200 -14.41 -4.67 -5.89
CA ASN A 200 -13.22 -4.59 -6.73
C ASN A 200 -13.57 -4.26 -8.19
N ASP A 201 -14.61 -4.88 -8.75
CA ASP A 201 -14.95 -4.72 -10.16
C ASP A 201 -15.55 -3.34 -10.44
N TRP A 202 -16.57 -2.97 -9.71
CA TRP A 202 -17.28 -1.72 -10.00
C TRP A 202 -16.52 -0.47 -9.53
N LEU A 203 -15.75 -0.55 -8.44
CA LEU A 203 -14.93 0.59 -7.98
C LEU A 203 -13.72 0.82 -8.89
N ASN A 204 -13.04 -0.25 -9.37
CA ASN A 204 -12.01 -0.12 -10.39
C ASN A 204 -12.58 0.51 -11.68
N LYS A 205 -13.77 0.09 -12.11
CA LYS A 205 -14.44 0.70 -13.25
C LYS A 205 -14.76 2.19 -13.01
N LYS A 206 -15.22 2.57 -11.81
CA LYS A 206 -15.49 3.96 -11.44
C LYS A 206 -14.21 4.82 -11.47
N LEU A 207 -13.07 4.24 -11.13
CA LEU A 207 -11.76 4.89 -11.18
C LEU A 207 -11.08 4.79 -12.56
N ASN A 208 -11.80 4.31 -13.58
CA ASN A 208 -11.30 4.05 -14.94
C ASN A 208 -10.09 3.11 -14.98
N ARG A 209 -9.88 2.25 -13.98
CA ARG A 209 -8.77 1.29 -13.93
C ARG A 209 -9.09 0.09 -14.80
N SER A 210 -8.23 -0.17 -15.78
CA SER A 210 -8.36 -1.28 -16.73
C SER A 210 -7.89 -2.61 -16.16
N GLU A 211 -7.08 -2.60 -15.10
CA GLU A 211 -6.50 -3.78 -14.49
C GLU A 211 -7.32 -4.21 -13.27
N PHE A 212 -7.43 -5.54 -13.09
CA PHE A 212 -7.99 -6.11 -11.86
C PHE A 212 -7.01 -5.91 -10.70
N MET A 213 -7.23 -4.85 -9.93
CA MET A 213 -6.40 -4.52 -8.76
C MET A 213 -7.19 -4.83 -7.49
N PRO A 214 -6.81 -5.90 -6.74
CA PRO A 214 -7.42 -6.16 -5.44
C PRO A 214 -7.15 -5.00 -4.47
N PHE A 215 -8.18 -4.60 -3.73
CA PHE A 215 -8.05 -3.52 -2.75
C PHE A 215 -7.42 -4.02 -1.46
N ALA A 216 -6.63 -3.15 -0.84
CA ALA A 216 -5.99 -3.45 0.42
C ALA A 216 -6.95 -3.20 1.60
N PRO A 217 -6.96 -4.06 2.63
CA PRO A 217 -7.61 -3.75 3.89
C PRO A 217 -6.74 -2.82 4.74
N VAL A 218 -7.38 -1.92 5.49
CA VAL A 218 -6.78 -1.29 6.66
C VAL A 218 -7.47 -1.83 7.92
N THR A 219 -6.68 -2.21 8.92
CA THR A 219 -7.17 -2.83 10.17
C THR A 219 -6.43 -2.21 11.35
N THR A 220 -7.12 -1.96 12.46
CA THR A 220 -6.48 -1.50 13.70
C THR A 220 -5.66 -2.61 14.34
N ILE A 221 -4.58 -2.23 15.03
CA ILE A 221 -3.61 -3.17 15.62
C ILE A 221 -4.26 -4.16 16.59
N GLU A 222 -5.30 -3.77 17.28
CA GLU A 222 -6.00 -4.57 18.28
C GLU A 222 -6.71 -5.79 17.65
N GLN A 223 -7.10 -5.69 16.38
CA GLN A 223 -7.95 -6.68 15.71
C GLN A 223 -7.18 -7.56 14.69
N ILE A 224 -5.88 -7.35 14.54
CA ILE A 224 -5.11 -8.00 13.46
C ILE A 224 -5.09 -9.54 13.56
N LYS A 225 -5.05 -10.10 14.77
CA LYS A 225 -4.98 -11.55 14.97
C LYS A 225 -6.28 -12.26 14.61
N GLU A 226 -7.40 -11.55 14.64
CA GLU A 226 -8.69 -12.09 14.23
C GLU A 226 -8.79 -12.17 12.70
N ASN A 227 -8.03 -11.35 11.98
CA ASN A 227 -8.10 -11.22 10.53
C ASN A 227 -6.99 -11.98 9.79
N TYR A 228 -5.77 -12.09 10.38
CA TYR A 228 -4.60 -12.58 9.65
C TYR A 228 -3.87 -13.70 10.39
N ILE A 229 -3.59 -14.79 9.67
CA ILE A 229 -2.90 -15.96 10.20
C ILE A 229 -1.39 -15.67 10.28
N GLY A 230 -0.80 -15.92 11.45
CA GLY A 230 0.65 -15.80 11.66
C GLY A 230 1.18 -14.36 11.72
N ILE A 231 0.30 -13.37 11.88
CA ILE A 231 0.71 -11.98 12.07
C ILE A 231 1.26 -11.78 13.50
N THR A 232 2.33 -11.02 13.64
CA THR A 232 2.94 -10.68 14.93
C THR A 232 2.22 -9.51 15.60
N ASP A 233 2.49 -9.26 16.88
CA ASP A 233 1.87 -8.16 17.65
C ASP A 233 2.25 -6.76 17.16
N ASP A 234 3.42 -6.60 16.53
CA ASP A 234 3.88 -5.33 15.94
C ASP A 234 4.43 -5.58 14.52
N PRO A 235 3.55 -5.77 13.52
CA PRO A 235 3.95 -6.18 12.18
C PRO A 235 4.41 -4.98 11.35
N LEU A 236 5.66 -4.57 11.50
CA LEU A 236 6.22 -3.38 10.84
C LEU A 236 6.00 -3.40 9.31
N VAL A 237 6.12 -4.57 8.66
CA VAL A 237 5.88 -4.70 7.21
C VAL A 237 4.42 -4.50 6.81
N ALA A 238 3.47 -4.85 7.68
CA ALA A 238 2.05 -4.63 7.45
C ALA A 238 1.65 -3.16 7.64
N LYS A 239 2.43 -2.38 8.38
CA LYS A 239 2.23 -0.93 8.52
C LYS A 239 2.26 -0.19 7.19
N TYR A 240 3.03 -0.72 6.21
CA TYR A 240 3.28 -0.08 4.92
C TYR A 240 2.74 -0.88 3.72
N MET A 241 1.89 -1.87 3.93
CA MET A 241 1.34 -2.71 2.85
C MET A 241 2.41 -3.42 2.01
N THR A 242 3.50 -3.84 2.61
CA THR A 242 4.63 -4.42 1.87
C THR A 242 4.66 -5.95 1.85
N VAL A 243 3.77 -6.61 2.58
CA VAL A 243 3.66 -8.07 2.67
C VAL A 243 2.20 -8.50 2.69
N THR A 244 1.88 -9.63 2.08
CA THR A 244 0.58 -10.29 2.22
C THR A 244 0.56 -11.25 3.42
N TYR A 245 -0.65 -11.54 3.91
CA TYR A 245 -0.92 -12.53 4.95
C TYR A 245 -2.11 -13.39 4.55
N ASN A 246 -2.10 -14.66 4.96
CA ASN A 246 -3.27 -15.52 4.82
C ASN A 246 -4.40 -14.98 5.70
N CYS A 247 -5.61 -14.90 5.14
CA CYS A 247 -6.79 -14.45 5.86
C CYS A 247 -7.41 -15.57 6.69
N THR A 248 -7.95 -15.23 7.86
CA THR A 248 -8.79 -16.14 8.64
C THR A 248 -10.15 -16.32 7.97
N GLU A 249 -10.91 -17.35 8.35
CA GLU A 249 -12.28 -17.53 7.86
C GLU A 249 -13.20 -16.37 8.28
N LYS A 250 -12.94 -15.76 9.43
CA LYS A 250 -13.64 -14.55 9.87
C LYS A 250 -13.44 -13.41 8.86
N MET A 251 -12.18 -13.08 8.51
CA MET A 251 -11.85 -12.04 7.55
C MET A 251 -12.48 -12.32 6.18
N LYS A 252 -12.42 -13.55 5.70
CA LYS A 252 -13.02 -13.94 4.41
C LYS A 252 -14.54 -13.72 4.37
N LYS A 253 -15.21 -13.91 5.50
CA LYS A 253 -16.66 -13.73 5.63
C LYS A 253 -17.07 -12.29 5.81
N GLU A 254 -16.34 -11.54 6.65
CA GLU A 254 -16.73 -10.19 7.08
C GLU A 254 -16.20 -9.08 6.13
N ALA A 255 -15.07 -9.33 5.47
CA ALA A 255 -14.42 -8.37 4.58
C ALA A 255 -14.01 -8.99 3.22
N PRO A 256 -14.94 -9.66 2.50
CA PRO A 256 -14.62 -10.41 1.29
C PRO A 256 -14.00 -9.54 0.19
N ALA A 257 -14.35 -8.26 0.09
CA ALA A 257 -13.80 -7.35 -0.90
C ALA A 257 -12.29 -7.08 -0.74
N CYS A 258 -11.72 -7.43 0.41
CA CYS A 258 -10.29 -7.24 0.72
C CYS A 258 -9.48 -8.53 0.59
N VAL A 259 -10.12 -9.66 0.26
CA VAL A 259 -9.47 -10.97 0.20
C VAL A 259 -9.16 -11.31 -1.26
N HIS A 260 -7.91 -11.63 -1.54
CA HIS A 260 -7.45 -12.07 -2.85
C HIS A 260 -7.96 -13.48 -3.17
N LEU A 261 -7.96 -13.85 -4.46
CA LEU A 261 -8.40 -15.16 -4.91
C LEU A 261 -7.66 -16.34 -4.26
N ASP A 262 -6.40 -16.12 -3.87
CA ASP A 262 -5.56 -17.11 -3.17
C ASP A 262 -5.81 -17.15 -1.65
N GLY A 263 -6.78 -16.38 -1.14
CA GLY A 263 -7.11 -16.31 0.27
C GLY A 263 -6.17 -15.46 1.12
N THR A 264 -5.30 -14.67 0.48
CA THR A 264 -4.43 -13.69 1.15
C THR A 264 -5.04 -12.30 1.13
N ALA A 265 -4.46 -11.38 1.91
CA ALA A 265 -4.68 -9.94 1.80
C ALA A 265 -3.39 -9.18 2.06
N ARG A 266 -3.30 -7.95 1.57
CA ARG A 266 -2.18 -7.03 1.79
C ARG A 266 -2.58 -5.94 2.79
N PRO A 267 -2.55 -6.22 4.10
CA PRO A 267 -3.04 -5.27 5.08
C PRO A 267 -2.18 -4.03 5.24
N GLN A 268 -2.85 -2.92 5.53
CA GLN A 268 -2.30 -1.85 6.34
C GLN A 268 -2.72 -2.09 7.80
N VAL A 269 -1.76 -2.19 8.70
CA VAL A 269 -2.01 -2.21 10.13
C VAL A 269 -1.71 -0.83 10.70
N ILE A 270 -2.67 -0.26 11.43
CA ILE A 270 -2.56 1.09 11.96
C ILE A 270 -2.72 1.11 13.48
N LYS A 271 -1.87 1.89 14.14
CA LYS A 271 -1.98 2.25 15.55
C LYS A 271 -2.50 3.68 15.67
N ARG A 272 -3.16 3.99 16.77
CA ARG A 272 -3.69 5.34 16.99
C ARG A 272 -2.60 6.42 16.97
N GLU A 273 -1.41 6.11 17.50
CA GLU A 273 -0.24 6.99 17.50
C GLU A 273 0.33 7.30 16.12
N ASP A 274 0.09 6.42 15.14
CA ASP A 274 0.58 6.55 13.77
C ASP A 274 -0.24 7.56 12.95
N ASN A 275 -1.57 7.51 13.09
CA ASN A 275 -2.52 8.40 12.43
C ASN A 275 -3.83 8.40 13.24
N PRO A 276 -3.97 9.28 14.24
CA PRO A 276 -5.13 9.32 15.11
C PRO A 276 -6.45 9.49 14.34
N TYR A 277 -6.47 10.36 13.35
CA TYR A 277 -7.68 10.64 12.58
C TYR A 277 -8.17 9.41 11.81
N TYR A 278 -7.27 8.77 11.07
CA TYR A 278 -7.63 7.58 10.29
C TYR A 278 -8.00 6.39 11.19
N TYR A 279 -7.26 6.21 12.29
CA TYR A 279 -7.57 5.20 13.30
C TYR A 279 -8.98 5.41 13.90
N ASP A 280 -9.32 6.65 14.26
CA ASP A 280 -10.61 6.97 14.85
C ASP A 280 -11.78 6.70 13.87
N ILE A 281 -11.59 6.95 12.55
CA ILE A 281 -12.59 6.58 11.52
C ILE A 281 -12.82 5.05 11.51
N ILE A 282 -11.77 4.25 11.51
CA ILE A 282 -11.89 2.78 11.49
C ILE A 282 -12.58 2.30 12.77
N ASN A 283 -12.22 2.86 13.92
CA ASN A 283 -12.80 2.49 15.19
C ASN A 283 -14.28 2.89 15.30
N GLU A 284 -14.68 4.06 14.81
CA GLU A 284 -16.09 4.46 14.74
C GLU A 284 -16.88 3.55 13.77
N TYR A 285 -16.30 3.19 12.63
CA TYR A 285 -16.91 2.21 11.72
C TYR A 285 -17.07 0.83 12.37
N TYR A 286 -16.06 0.38 13.13
CA TYR A 286 -16.12 -0.87 13.89
C TYR A 286 -17.26 -0.87 14.91
N LYS A 287 -17.47 0.23 15.62
CA LYS A 287 -18.60 0.37 16.57
C LYS A 287 -19.96 0.23 15.88
N LEU A 288 -20.09 0.71 14.65
CA LEU A 288 -21.34 0.65 13.88
C LEU A 288 -21.58 -0.72 13.23
N SER A 289 -20.54 -1.33 12.69
CA SER A 289 -20.63 -2.51 11.81
C SER A 289 -20.23 -3.83 12.48
N GLY A 290 -19.44 -3.78 13.56
CA GLY A 290 -18.74 -4.95 14.11
C GLY A 290 -17.55 -5.42 13.29
N ILE A 291 -17.18 -4.73 12.18
CA ILE A 291 -16.10 -5.09 11.27
C ILE A 291 -14.94 -4.09 11.44
N PRO A 292 -13.77 -4.52 11.94
CA PRO A 292 -12.64 -3.63 12.24
C PRO A 292 -11.75 -3.34 11.03
N THR A 293 -12.32 -3.38 9.83
CA THR A 293 -11.57 -3.31 8.57
C THR A 293 -12.31 -2.44 7.57
N LEU A 294 -11.57 -1.62 6.83
CA LEU A 294 -12.05 -0.87 5.68
C LEU A 294 -11.22 -1.22 4.43
N ILE A 295 -11.79 -1.03 3.26
CA ILE A 295 -11.01 -0.92 2.02
C ILE A 295 -10.18 0.36 2.09
N ASN A 296 -8.90 0.25 1.76
CA ASN A 296 -7.99 1.37 1.52
C ASN A 296 -7.34 1.22 0.15
N THR A 297 -7.63 2.13 -0.75
CA THR A 297 -6.96 2.22 -2.04
C THR A 297 -6.44 3.64 -2.29
N SER A 298 -5.52 3.79 -3.23
CA SER A 298 -4.91 5.09 -3.54
C SER A 298 -5.95 6.06 -4.14
N PHE A 299 -5.88 7.31 -3.69
CA PHE A 299 -6.70 8.37 -4.25
C PHE A 299 -6.01 8.95 -5.50
N ASN A 300 -6.37 8.38 -6.64
CA ASN A 300 -5.91 8.79 -7.97
C ASN A 300 -6.81 8.18 -9.05
N MET A 301 -6.86 8.80 -10.21
CA MET A 301 -7.40 8.18 -11.41
C MET A 301 -6.38 7.18 -12.00
N HIS A 302 -6.83 6.37 -12.96
CA HIS A 302 -5.95 5.40 -13.64
C HIS A 302 -4.76 6.10 -14.31
N GLU A 303 -3.57 5.49 -14.20
CA GLU A 303 -2.29 6.00 -14.74
C GLU A 303 -1.84 7.37 -14.19
N GLU A 304 -2.53 7.90 -13.19
CA GLU A 304 -2.11 9.11 -12.50
C GLU A 304 -1.38 8.79 -11.18
N PRO A 305 -0.47 9.67 -10.73
CA PRO A 305 0.08 9.58 -9.38
C PRO A 305 -1.01 9.82 -8.33
N ILE A 306 -0.75 9.39 -7.09
CA ILE A 306 -1.60 9.74 -5.95
C ILE A 306 -1.70 11.26 -5.84
N VAL A 307 -2.90 11.79 -5.61
CA VAL A 307 -3.16 13.23 -5.48
C VAL A 307 -2.25 13.86 -4.44
N ALA A 308 -1.63 14.99 -4.78
CA ALA A 308 -0.72 15.70 -3.88
C ALA A 308 -1.38 16.96 -3.30
N SER A 309 -1.95 17.81 -4.15
CA SER A 309 -2.57 19.08 -3.78
C SER A 309 -4.09 18.95 -3.57
N PRO A 310 -4.73 19.93 -2.88
CA PRO A 310 -6.19 20.02 -2.82
C PRO A 310 -6.83 20.12 -4.21
N GLU A 311 -6.18 20.81 -5.15
CA GLU A 311 -6.66 20.91 -6.54
C GLU A 311 -6.68 19.54 -7.24
N ASP A 312 -5.63 18.71 -7.07
CA ASP A 312 -5.60 17.34 -7.58
C ASP A 312 -6.75 16.51 -6.99
N ALA A 313 -6.99 16.66 -5.67
CA ALA A 313 -8.06 15.95 -4.97
C ALA A 313 -9.46 16.33 -5.50
N ILE A 314 -9.71 17.63 -5.68
CA ILE A 314 -10.97 18.13 -6.24
C ILE A 314 -11.17 17.60 -7.65
N ARG A 315 -10.17 17.68 -8.51
CA ARG A 315 -10.22 17.17 -9.88
C ARG A 315 -10.51 15.67 -9.90
N ALA A 316 -9.73 14.88 -9.19
CA ALA A 316 -9.92 13.42 -9.14
C ALA A 316 -11.28 13.01 -8.54
N PHE A 317 -11.80 13.76 -7.58
CA PHE A 317 -13.13 13.56 -7.03
C PHE A 317 -14.23 13.78 -8.08
N LEU A 318 -14.19 14.89 -8.80
CA LEU A 318 -15.16 15.22 -9.84
C LEU A 318 -15.08 14.23 -11.01
N ASP A 319 -13.87 13.87 -11.45
CA ASP A 319 -13.65 12.95 -12.57
C ASP A 319 -14.08 11.50 -12.23
N SER A 320 -13.89 11.06 -10.97
CA SER A 320 -14.31 9.73 -10.54
C SER A 320 -15.79 9.60 -10.21
N GLY A 321 -16.45 10.69 -9.86
CA GLY A 321 -17.82 10.67 -9.37
C GLY A 321 -18.02 9.86 -8.07
N ILE A 322 -16.99 9.78 -7.21
CA ILE A 322 -17.09 9.20 -5.87
C ILE A 322 -18.10 9.97 -5.04
N ASP A 323 -18.79 9.29 -4.08
CA ASP A 323 -19.92 9.91 -3.37
C ASP A 323 -19.51 11.14 -2.55
N TYR A 324 -18.37 11.06 -1.86
CA TYR A 324 -17.90 12.14 -0.99
C TYR A 324 -16.39 12.35 -1.09
N LEU A 325 -16.00 13.62 -1.00
CA LEU A 325 -14.61 14.06 -0.75
C LEU A 325 -14.55 14.68 0.64
N VAL A 326 -13.62 14.19 1.46
CA VAL A 326 -13.28 14.81 2.75
C VAL A 326 -11.85 15.32 2.67
N MET A 327 -11.67 16.63 2.90
CA MET A 327 -10.35 17.28 3.03
C MET A 327 -10.25 17.90 4.42
N ASP A 328 -9.48 17.26 5.31
CA ASP A 328 -9.49 17.51 6.75
C ASP A 328 -10.94 17.55 7.28
N ASP A 329 -11.46 18.71 7.67
CA ASP A 329 -12.83 18.87 8.19
C ASP A 329 -13.83 19.37 7.12
N PHE A 330 -13.44 19.49 5.87
CA PHE A 330 -14.31 19.92 4.79
C PHE A 330 -14.93 18.71 4.07
N LEU A 331 -16.23 18.61 4.05
CA LEU A 331 -16.99 17.55 3.38
C LEU A 331 -17.70 18.08 2.14
N CYS A 332 -17.45 17.46 1.00
CA CYS A 332 -18.11 17.72 -0.28
C CYS A 332 -18.88 16.48 -0.73
N GLY A 333 -20.17 16.62 -1.02
CA GLY A 333 -20.98 15.57 -1.65
C GLY A 333 -20.97 15.72 -3.17
N ILE A 334 -20.91 14.61 -3.91
CA ILE A 334 -20.94 14.67 -5.38
C ILE A 334 -22.30 15.19 -5.88
N ASP A 335 -23.38 14.86 -5.18
CA ASP A 335 -24.72 15.29 -5.54
C ASP A 335 -24.88 16.82 -5.50
N ASP A 336 -24.24 17.47 -4.54
CA ASP A 336 -24.24 18.93 -4.42
C ASP A 336 -23.33 19.60 -5.48
N ASN A 337 -22.42 18.85 -6.06
CA ASN A 337 -21.40 19.31 -7.00
C ASN A 337 -21.60 18.77 -8.43
N LYS A 338 -22.73 18.14 -8.74
CA LYS A 338 -23.02 17.56 -10.07
C LYS A 338 -22.87 18.55 -11.23
N HIS A 339 -23.11 19.84 -10.98
CA HIS A 339 -22.96 20.89 -11.98
C HIS A 339 -21.50 21.12 -12.42
N LEU A 340 -20.52 20.58 -11.70
CA LEU A 340 -19.08 20.64 -11.99
C LEU A 340 -18.55 19.37 -12.65
N VAL A 341 -19.31 18.26 -12.61
CA VAL A 341 -18.94 16.99 -13.24
C VAL A 341 -19.02 17.15 -14.76
N LYS A 342 -17.97 16.73 -15.47
CA LYS A 342 -17.85 16.82 -16.94
C LYS A 342 -18.49 15.63 -17.65
#